data_a8ebb0d9894db3626f8ddd29324239db
#
_entry.id   a8ebb0d9894db3626f8ddd29324239db
#
_cell.length_a   1.000
_cell.length_b   1.000
_cell.length_c   1.000
_cell.angle_alpha   90.00
_cell.angle_beta   90.00
_cell.angle_gamma   90.00
#
_symmetry.space_group_name_H-M   'P 1'
#
loop_
_entity.id
_entity.type
_entity.pdbx_description
1 polymer ?
#
loop_
_entity_poly.entity_id
_entity_poly.type
_entity_poly.pdbx_seq_one_letter_code
_entity_poly.pdbx_strand_id
1 'polypeptide(L)'
;MLENKYKQITISEHISLYDKIIPKDNFLRKLKENIDFSFVNKLVEKEYSEKYGRPAKEPEMMYKLLFLEIKDSLSDREVIERAKTDMAYKYLLDLNPEDCVPSYSLLSVFRNTKIKDESILEEMLQETVKQAIEKGIIKSNSIIVDATHTNSKNLKKTPTQVLREISKKLRKEIYRNEPELKEVFPVKPEETASLEEEIEYTKNLAKALKEKITEKTNEKVRRKYKKLEEMLTEEKIEKIQSSIDKDARQGYKSEDNDFFGYKSHVAMTRERIVTALEVTSGEAPDGKFMTSLVEKSKRTGLEVKEVIGDKAYSGKDNLEYGKKNDIKIISRIHPIITNAIENKNDGFEFIKDADTFRCPMGTIAVRKKLISGKKYKDGYRNDKMMYTFDKETCLNCPKKETCLGKNKENRAKRYTIKLLSIAHKEQYDFEQTEYFNKTLREERYKIEAKNAETKLAHGLCKARTVGLSGVRVQSYLTHIVTNLKRIIKLMDSKKAIE
;
A
#
# COMPACT_ATOMS: atom_id res chain seq x y z
N MET A 1 13.38 -2.95 30.31
CA MET A 1 13.00 -2.05 31.41
C MET A 1 13.22 -0.63 30.92
N LEU A 2 12.19 0.19 30.87
CA LEU A 2 12.33 1.62 30.62
C LEU A 2 12.78 2.24 31.93
N GLU A 3 13.88 3.02 31.96
CA GLU A 3 14.20 3.86 33.08
C GLU A 3 13.20 5.02 33.11
N ASN A 4 12.28 5.02 34.09
CA ASN A 4 11.50 6.20 34.45
C ASN A 4 12.39 7.21 35.19
N LYS A 5 13.39 7.71 34.51
CA LYS A 5 14.06 8.92 34.97
C LYS A 5 13.23 10.08 34.47
N TYR A 6 12.60 10.80 35.40
CA TYR A 6 12.31 12.19 35.17
C TYR A 6 13.62 12.77 34.61
N LYS A 7 13.63 13.16 33.33
CA LYS A 7 14.75 13.88 32.74
C LYS A 7 14.91 15.14 33.61
N GLN A 8 15.78 15.08 34.60
CA GLN A 8 16.30 16.29 35.19
C GLN A 8 16.96 16.99 34.00
N ILE A 9 16.38 18.11 33.57
CA ILE A 9 16.99 18.98 32.58
C ILE A 9 18.26 19.43 33.25
N THR A 10 19.32 18.69 33.03
CA THR A 10 20.65 19.14 33.40
C THR A 10 20.86 20.35 32.55
N ILE A 11 20.90 21.53 33.16
CA ILE A 11 21.40 22.74 32.53
C ILE A 11 22.84 22.42 32.19
N SER A 12 23.00 21.85 30.97
CA SER A 12 24.30 21.46 30.48
C SER A 12 25.07 22.73 30.25
N GLU A 13 26.31 22.84 30.74
CA GLU A 13 27.28 23.89 30.39
C GLU A 13 27.41 24.04 28.87
N HIS A 14 26.97 23.03 28.10
CA HIS A 14 27.01 22.91 26.65
C HIS A 14 25.79 23.47 25.92
N ILE A 15 24.70 23.90 26.59
CA ILE A 15 23.54 24.53 25.93
C ILE A 15 24.00 25.78 25.17
N SER A 16 24.87 26.60 25.80
CA SER A 16 25.46 27.80 25.17
C SER A 16 26.31 27.47 23.94
N LEU A 17 26.92 26.27 23.91
CA LEU A 17 27.71 25.80 22.77
C LEU A 17 26.80 25.46 21.57
N TYR A 18 25.71 24.74 21.77
CA TYR A 18 24.72 24.47 20.73
C TYR A 18 24.13 25.75 20.16
N ASP A 19 23.85 26.75 21.00
CA ASP A 19 23.33 28.06 20.55
C ASP A 19 24.32 28.84 19.69
N LYS A 20 25.61 28.67 19.95
CA LYS A 20 26.68 29.32 19.16
C LYS A 20 26.94 28.59 17.83
N ILE A 21 26.85 27.24 17.82
CA ILE A 21 27.25 26.42 16.67
C ILE A 21 26.11 26.21 15.71
N ILE A 22 24.87 25.94 16.22
CA ILE A 22 23.74 25.59 15.39
C ILE A 22 22.92 26.85 15.08
N PRO A 23 22.87 27.30 13.82
CA PRO A 23 22.08 28.45 13.42
C PRO A 23 20.60 28.30 13.79
N LYS A 24 19.94 29.45 14.08
CA LYS A 24 18.50 29.45 14.42
C LYS A 24 17.60 28.96 13.29
N ASP A 25 18.01 29.10 12.05
CA ASP A 25 17.34 28.66 10.86
C ASP A 25 17.62 27.18 10.51
N ASN A 26 18.48 26.50 11.26
CA ASN A 26 18.77 25.08 11.07
C ASN A 26 17.49 24.23 11.23
N PHE A 27 17.23 23.37 10.25
CA PHE A 27 16.02 22.53 10.22
C PHE A 27 15.85 21.66 11.48
N LEU A 28 16.91 21.01 11.98
CA LEU A 28 16.83 20.12 13.15
C LEU A 28 16.57 20.91 14.43
N ARG A 29 17.07 22.13 14.51
CA ARG A 29 16.77 23.06 15.61
C ARG A 29 15.29 23.43 15.61
N LYS A 30 14.78 23.90 14.46
CA LYS A 30 13.35 24.22 14.30
C LYS A 30 12.45 23.03 14.57
N LEU A 31 12.86 21.83 14.11
CA LEU A 31 12.13 20.61 14.35
C LEU A 31 12.01 20.31 15.85
N LYS A 32 13.12 20.35 16.61
CA LYS A 32 13.12 20.11 18.04
C LYS A 32 12.29 21.13 18.83
N GLU A 33 12.36 22.39 18.45
CA GLU A 33 11.64 23.48 19.12
C GLU A 33 10.12 23.45 18.86
N ASN A 34 9.68 22.85 17.74
CA ASN A 34 8.29 22.92 17.32
C ASN A 34 7.54 21.58 17.32
N ILE A 35 8.22 20.45 17.43
CA ILE A 35 7.59 19.12 17.40
C ILE A 35 7.88 18.38 18.71
N ASP A 36 6.83 17.92 19.35
CA ASP A 36 6.93 17.02 20.48
C ASP A 36 7.07 15.57 20.00
N PHE A 37 8.10 14.88 20.43
CA PHE A 37 8.35 13.47 20.15
C PHE A 37 8.07 12.56 21.35
N SER A 38 7.70 13.11 22.51
CA SER A 38 7.50 12.36 23.75
C SER A 38 6.40 11.31 23.66
N PHE A 39 5.44 11.50 22.75
CA PHE A 39 4.36 10.52 22.49
C PHE A 39 4.90 9.11 22.16
N VAL A 40 6.09 9.02 21.55
CA VAL A 40 6.70 7.72 21.19
C VAL A 40 6.92 6.86 22.43
N ASN A 41 7.34 7.45 23.56
CA ASN A 41 7.58 6.71 24.80
C ASN A 41 6.32 6.00 25.28
N LYS A 42 5.17 6.67 25.23
CA LYS A 42 3.87 6.10 25.61
C LYS A 42 3.40 5.01 24.67
N LEU A 43 3.56 5.22 23.36
CA LEU A 43 3.10 4.27 22.33
C LEU A 43 3.79 2.91 22.42
N VAL A 44 5.09 2.91 22.74
CA VAL A 44 5.88 1.68 22.76
C VAL A 44 6.10 1.12 24.17
N GLU A 45 5.56 1.75 25.21
CA GLU A 45 5.77 1.34 26.62
C GLU A 45 5.45 -0.14 26.86
N LYS A 46 4.32 -0.61 26.30
CA LYS A 46 3.87 -2.00 26.42
C LYS A 46 4.80 -3.03 25.77
N GLU A 47 5.64 -2.58 24.85
CA GLU A 47 6.62 -3.43 24.16
C GLU A 47 7.89 -3.67 24.99
N TYR A 48 7.98 -3.09 26.20
CA TYR A 48 9.11 -3.25 27.12
C TYR A 48 8.70 -4.01 28.38
N SER A 49 9.63 -4.83 28.89
CA SER A 49 9.42 -5.52 30.18
C SER A 49 9.52 -4.54 31.33
N GLU A 50 8.60 -4.61 32.30
CA GLU A 50 8.62 -3.78 33.49
C GLU A 50 9.73 -4.19 34.48
N LYS A 51 10.07 -5.49 34.54
CA LYS A 51 10.87 -6.05 35.64
C LYS A 51 12.20 -6.67 35.22
N TYR A 52 12.39 -7.04 33.96
CA TYR A 52 13.53 -7.84 33.52
C TYR A 52 14.30 -7.21 32.38
N GLY A 53 15.63 -7.33 32.44
CA GLY A 53 16.54 -6.98 31.36
C GLY A 53 17.37 -5.72 31.65
N ARG A 54 18.38 -5.50 30.80
CA ARG A 54 19.20 -4.29 30.82
C ARG A 54 18.32 -3.06 30.50
N PRO A 55 18.53 -1.92 31.18
CA PRO A 55 17.84 -0.66 30.82
C PRO A 55 17.94 -0.36 29.35
N ALA A 56 16.78 -0.13 28.72
CA ALA A 56 16.71 0.18 27.29
C ALA A 56 17.12 1.64 27.04
N LYS A 57 17.66 1.89 25.85
CA LYS A 57 17.80 3.26 25.37
C LYS A 57 16.42 3.86 25.16
N GLU A 58 16.31 5.16 25.40
CA GLU A 58 15.06 5.91 25.32
C GLU A 58 14.39 5.75 23.94
N PRO A 59 13.11 5.35 23.90
CA PRO A 59 12.40 5.14 22.62
C PRO A 59 12.34 6.38 21.75
N GLU A 60 12.16 7.54 22.33
CA GLU A 60 12.17 8.82 21.62
C GLU A 60 13.50 9.06 20.90
N MET A 61 14.63 8.81 21.56
CA MET A 61 15.95 8.91 20.93
C MET A 61 16.10 7.92 19.77
N MET A 62 15.64 6.68 19.95
CA MET A 62 15.69 5.66 18.90
C MET A 62 14.83 6.07 17.69
N TYR A 63 13.68 6.65 17.94
CA TYR A 63 12.80 7.16 16.88
C TYR A 63 13.41 8.37 16.16
N LYS A 64 14.00 9.32 16.87
CA LYS A 64 14.74 10.45 16.30
C LYS A 64 15.92 9.99 15.43
N LEU A 65 16.62 8.92 15.81
CA LEU A 65 17.66 8.31 14.97
C LEU A 65 17.09 7.71 13.69
N LEU A 66 15.94 7.00 13.74
CA LEU A 66 15.27 6.51 12.55
C LEU A 66 14.75 7.64 11.64
N PHE A 67 14.28 8.74 12.26
CA PHE A 67 13.92 9.95 11.51
C PHE A 67 15.14 10.50 10.73
N LEU A 68 16.30 10.64 11.39
CA LEU A 68 17.53 11.14 10.77
C LEU A 68 18.04 10.21 9.66
N GLU A 69 17.96 8.89 9.88
CA GLU A 69 18.31 7.86 8.90
C GLU A 69 17.54 8.06 7.58
N ILE A 70 16.23 8.22 7.68
CA ILE A 70 15.36 8.37 6.51
C ILE A 70 15.48 9.77 5.90
N LYS A 71 15.55 10.80 6.74
CA LYS A 71 15.69 12.19 6.31
C LYS A 71 16.89 12.40 5.39
N ASP A 72 18.02 11.80 5.73
CA ASP A 72 19.29 11.95 4.99
C ASP A 72 19.63 10.70 4.16
N SER A 73 18.68 9.75 4.02
CA SER A 73 18.82 8.51 3.22
C SER A 73 20.05 7.67 3.61
N LEU A 74 20.38 7.64 4.88
CA LEU A 74 21.52 6.92 5.45
C LEU A 74 21.18 5.45 5.76
N SER A 75 22.19 4.62 5.99
CA SER A 75 22.08 3.30 6.62
C SER A 75 22.15 3.43 8.14
N ASP A 76 21.78 2.34 8.86
CA ASP A 76 21.90 2.26 10.33
C ASP A 76 23.32 2.63 10.83
N ARG A 77 24.35 2.22 10.12
CA ARG A 77 25.73 2.54 10.49
C ARG A 77 26.07 4.00 10.24
N GLU A 78 25.73 4.51 9.07
CA GLU A 78 26.04 5.88 8.67
C GLU A 78 25.35 6.91 9.57
N VAL A 79 24.07 6.69 9.93
CA VAL A 79 23.37 7.61 10.83
C VAL A 79 24.02 7.65 12.22
N ILE A 80 24.47 6.52 12.76
CA ILE A 80 25.18 6.46 14.03
C ILE A 80 26.55 7.13 13.95
N GLU A 81 27.35 6.85 12.91
CA GLU A 81 28.64 7.49 12.73
C GLU A 81 28.49 9.01 12.60
N ARG A 82 27.50 9.47 11.82
CA ARG A 82 27.22 10.91 11.70
C ARG A 82 26.77 11.52 13.03
N ALA A 83 25.90 10.83 13.79
CA ALA A 83 25.42 11.31 15.07
C ALA A 83 26.53 11.45 16.16
N LYS A 84 27.68 10.78 15.98
CA LYS A 84 28.83 10.94 16.90
C LYS A 84 29.50 12.32 16.79
N THR A 85 29.48 12.92 15.59
CA THR A 85 30.26 14.14 15.28
C THR A 85 29.42 15.32 14.87
N ASP A 86 28.16 15.10 14.40
CA ASP A 86 27.26 16.17 13.95
C ASP A 86 26.55 16.80 15.17
N MET A 87 26.86 18.05 15.46
CA MET A 87 26.31 18.78 16.61
C MET A 87 24.80 19.01 16.50
N ALA A 88 24.25 19.20 15.30
CA ALA A 88 22.81 19.33 15.09
C ALA A 88 22.07 18.01 15.34
N TYR A 89 22.70 16.87 15.03
CA TYR A 89 22.18 15.55 15.35
C TYR A 89 22.16 15.36 16.86
N LYS A 90 23.30 15.63 17.55
CA LYS A 90 23.38 15.53 19.02
C LYS A 90 22.33 16.39 19.71
N TYR A 91 22.17 17.62 19.23
CA TYR A 91 21.15 18.54 19.73
C TYR A 91 19.72 17.96 19.59
N LEU A 92 19.36 17.41 18.43
CA LEU A 92 18.05 16.80 18.23
C LEU A 92 17.84 15.59 19.14
N LEU A 93 18.89 14.80 19.38
CA LEU A 93 18.87 13.57 20.20
C LEU A 93 18.89 13.85 21.70
N ASP A 94 18.90 15.11 22.14
CA ASP A 94 19.03 15.48 23.54
C ASP A 94 20.31 14.93 24.22
N LEU A 95 21.40 14.85 23.44
CA LEU A 95 22.72 14.42 23.90
C LEU A 95 23.64 15.62 24.10
N ASN A 96 24.57 15.51 25.06
CA ASN A 96 25.70 16.43 25.15
C ASN A 96 26.74 16.09 24.07
N PRO A 97 27.66 17.00 23.72
CA PRO A 97 28.71 16.76 22.74
C PRO A 97 29.54 15.49 23.02
N GLU A 98 29.84 15.21 24.27
CA GLU A 98 30.63 14.07 24.75
C GLU A 98 29.82 12.77 24.88
N ASP A 99 28.49 12.83 24.92
CA ASP A 99 27.65 11.65 25.17
C ASP A 99 27.77 10.61 24.04
N CYS A 100 27.73 9.35 24.45
CA CYS A 100 27.78 8.20 23.54
C CYS A 100 26.45 7.98 22.82
N VAL A 101 26.51 7.84 21.50
CA VAL A 101 25.38 7.46 20.66
C VAL A 101 25.11 5.95 20.79
N PRO A 102 23.85 5.47 20.72
CA PRO A 102 23.54 4.04 20.72
C PRO A 102 24.23 3.27 19.59
N SER A 103 24.40 1.94 19.76
CA SER A 103 24.90 1.08 18.70
C SER A 103 23.89 0.96 17.55
N TYR A 104 24.37 0.89 16.31
CA TYR A 104 23.55 0.74 15.10
C TYR A 104 22.66 -0.52 15.13
N SER A 105 23.11 -1.61 15.79
CA SER A 105 22.31 -2.82 15.92
C SER A 105 20.98 -2.61 16.67
N LEU A 106 20.94 -1.64 17.60
CA LEU A 106 19.74 -1.31 18.34
C LEU A 106 18.63 -0.71 17.46
N LEU A 107 18.98 -0.01 16.37
CA LEU A 107 18.00 0.52 15.41
C LEU A 107 17.23 -0.61 14.74
N SER A 108 17.93 -1.65 14.28
CA SER A 108 17.31 -2.85 13.72
C SER A 108 16.41 -3.57 14.75
N VAL A 109 16.88 -3.70 15.99
CA VAL A 109 16.06 -4.29 17.07
C VAL A 109 14.82 -3.45 17.32
N PHE A 110 14.94 -2.13 17.45
CA PHE A 110 13.82 -1.23 17.70
C PHE A 110 12.77 -1.31 16.61
N ARG A 111 13.18 -1.26 15.32
CA ARG A 111 12.27 -1.43 14.18
C ARG A 111 11.52 -2.75 14.20
N ASN A 112 12.21 -3.85 14.48
CA ASN A 112 11.66 -5.20 14.35
C ASN A 112 10.90 -5.69 15.59
N THR A 113 11.05 -5.04 16.73
CA THR A 113 10.44 -5.50 18.00
C THR A 113 9.54 -4.47 18.65
N LYS A 114 9.76 -3.17 18.46
CA LYS A 114 9.04 -2.11 19.17
C LYS A 114 8.02 -1.37 18.33
N ILE A 115 8.32 -1.16 17.04
CA ILE A 115 7.47 -0.38 16.14
C ILE A 115 7.02 -1.18 14.89
N LYS A 116 7.11 -2.51 14.91
CA LYS A 116 6.68 -3.32 13.76
C LYS A 116 5.17 -3.43 13.61
N ASP A 117 4.43 -3.19 14.69
CA ASP A 117 2.97 -3.24 14.69
C ASP A 117 2.40 -2.05 13.90
N GLU A 118 1.45 -2.35 13.02
CA GLU A 118 0.83 -1.33 12.17
C GLU A 118 0.05 -0.30 13.00
N SER A 119 -0.57 -0.69 14.11
CA SER A 119 -1.30 0.22 15.00
C SER A 119 -0.38 1.28 15.60
N ILE A 120 0.82 0.89 16.05
CA ILE A 120 1.82 1.82 16.60
C ILE A 120 2.28 2.81 15.52
N LEU A 121 2.56 2.30 14.31
CA LEU A 121 2.97 3.15 13.18
C LEU A 121 1.86 4.13 12.77
N GLU A 122 0.61 3.67 12.78
CA GLU A 122 -0.56 4.49 12.47
C GLU A 122 -0.71 5.60 13.52
N GLU A 123 -0.61 5.28 14.81
CA GLU A 123 -0.67 6.25 15.90
C GLU A 123 0.47 7.26 15.83
N MET A 124 1.70 6.85 15.49
CA MET A 124 2.82 7.78 15.26
C MET A 124 2.53 8.77 14.13
N LEU A 125 1.93 8.32 13.03
CA LEU A 125 1.52 9.19 11.95
C LEU A 125 0.40 10.15 12.41
N GLN A 126 -0.60 9.62 13.11
CA GLN A 126 -1.73 10.41 13.63
C GLN A 126 -1.27 11.51 14.58
N GLU A 127 -0.38 11.21 15.53
CA GLU A 127 0.16 12.23 16.46
C GLU A 127 0.91 13.34 15.72
N THR A 128 1.67 12.98 14.67
CA THR A 128 2.32 13.99 13.80
C THR A 128 1.30 14.89 13.11
N VAL A 129 0.18 14.33 12.66
CA VAL A 129 -0.90 15.09 11.98
C VAL A 129 -1.67 15.95 12.98
N LYS A 130 -1.98 15.45 14.18
CA LYS A 130 -2.63 16.21 15.24
C LYS A 130 -1.84 17.47 15.59
N GLN A 131 -0.52 17.36 15.76
CA GLN A 131 0.33 18.51 16.00
C GLN A 131 0.28 19.54 14.84
N ALA A 132 0.14 19.09 13.59
CA ALA A 132 -0.04 19.99 12.46
C ALA A 132 -1.41 20.69 12.47
N ILE A 133 -2.46 20.01 12.91
CA ILE A 133 -3.80 20.61 13.08
C ILE A 133 -3.78 21.64 14.21
N GLU A 134 -3.24 21.31 15.38
CA GLU A 134 -3.14 22.20 16.56
C GLU A 134 -2.37 23.47 16.25
N LYS A 135 -1.33 23.39 15.42
CA LYS A 135 -0.56 24.54 14.95
C LYS A 135 -1.22 25.34 13.82
N GLY A 136 -2.43 24.96 13.41
CA GLY A 136 -3.17 25.60 12.32
C GLY A 136 -2.44 25.55 10.96
N ILE A 137 -1.67 24.47 10.74
CA ILE A 137 -0.98 24.20 9.46
C ILE A 137 -1.95 23.58 8.46
N ILE A 138 -2.80 22.68 8.91
CA ILE A 138 -3.86 22.06 8.09
C ILE A 138 -5.10 22.92 8.19
N LYS A 139 -5.55 23.43 7.06
CA LYS A 139 -6.74 24.31 6.94
C LYS A 139 -7.81 23.71 6.05
N SER A 140 -7.46 22.77 5.19
CA SER A 140 -8.38 22.14 4.25
C SER A 140 -9.12 20.97 4.91
N ASN A 141 -10.38 20.79 4.50
CA ASN A 141 -11.20 19.63 4.83
C ASN A 141 -11.26 18.62 3.68
N SER A 142 -10.29 18.67 2.79
CA SER A 142 -10.17 17.80 1.62
C SER A 142 -8.95 16.92 1.72
N ILE A 143 -9.07 15.67 1.29
CA ILE A 143 -7.95 14.77 1.12
C ILE A 143 -7.78 14.37 -0.34
N ILE A 144 -6.53 14.18 -0.74
CA ILE A 144 -6.13 13.66 -2.05
C ILE A 144 -5.66 12.23 -1.82
N VAL A 145 -6.21 11.28 -2.55
CA VAL A 145 -5.87 9.86 -2.42
C VAL A 145 -5.20 9.33 -3.67
N ASP A 146 -4.17 8.53 -3.47
CA ASP A 146 -3.44 7.87 -4.56
C ASP A 146 -2.68 6.65 -4.03
N ALA A 147 -2.18 5.81 -4.93
CA ALA A 147 -1.32 4.69 -4.59
C ALA A 147 0.06 4.84 -5.24
N THR A 148 1.10 4.56 -4.47
CA THR A 148 2.46 4.54 -4.97
C THR A 148 3.10 3.18 -4.74
N HIS A 149 3.94 2.69 -5.67
CA HIS A 149 4.57 1.39 -5.57
C HIS A 149 5.99 1.48 -5.01
N THR A 150 6.39 0.42 -4.31
CA THR A 150 7.75 0.18 -3.82
C THR A 150 8.21 -1.16 -4.36
N ASN A 151 9.31 -1.18 -5.13
CA ASN A 151 9.85 -2.41 -5.69
C ASN A 151 10.42 -3.31 -4.58
N SER A 152 10.19 -4.62 -4.68
CA SER A 152 10.83 -5.59 -3.79
C SER A 152 12.36 -5.54 -3.93
N LYS A 153 13.05 -5.87 -2.86
CA LYS A 153 14.51 -6.07 -2.87
C LYS A 153 14.92 -7.28 -3.72
N ASN A 154 14.02 -8.24 -3.88
CA ASN A 154 14.25 -9.52 -4.55
C ASN A 154 13.65 -9.53 -5.95
N LEU A 155 14.25 -10.35 -6.83
CA LEU A 155 13.73 -10.57 -8.17
C LEU A 155 12.49 -11.47 -8.15
N LYS A 156 11.58 -11.19 -9.04
CA LYS A 156 10.40 -12.02 -9.31
C LYS A 156 10.81 -13.37 -9.88
N LYS A 157 10.12 -14.43 -9.44
CA LYS A 157 10.27 -15.80 -9.93
C LYS A 157 8.91 -16.41 -10.21
N THR A 158 8.88 -17.43 -11.06
CA THR A 158 7.66 -18.24 -11.21
C THR A 158 7.45 -19.14 -9.99
N PRO A 159 6.23 -19.56 -9.67
CA PRO A 159 5.97 -20.50 -8.58
C PRO A 159 6.81 -21.79 -8.66
N THR A 160 6.94 -22.35 -9.87
CA THR A 160 7.81 -23.50 -10.15
C THR A 160 9.26 -23.25 -9.75
N GLN A 161 9.83 -22.10 -10.16
CA GLN A 161 11.20 -21.71 -9.79
C GLN A 161 11.37 -21.53 -8.29
N VAL A 162 10.34 -21.01 -7.60
CA VAL A 162 10.35 -20.83 -6.14
C VAL A 162 10.40 -22.19 -5.44
N LEU A 163 9.56 -23.13 -5.82
CA LEU A 163 9.52 -24.49 -5.23
C LEU A 163 10.85 -25.21 -5.46
N ARG A 164 11.40 -25.15 -6.69
CA ARG A 164 12.72 -25.71 -7.03
C ARG A 164 13.85 -25.12 -6.18
N GLU A 165 13.82 -23.83 -5.97
CA GLU A 165 14.84 -23.16 -5.16
C GLU A 165 14.79 -23.56 -3.69
N ILE A 166 13.59 -23.65 -3.10
CA ILE A 166 13.41 -24.02 -1.69
C ILE A 166 13.82 -25.49 -1.48
N SER A 167 13.32 -26.40 -2.31
CA SER A 167 13.70 -27.81 -2.24
C SER A 167 15.18 -28.04 -2.49
N LYS A 168 15.80 -27.30 -3.43
CA LYS A 168 17.25 -27.32 -3.67
C LYS A 168 18.05 -26.85 -2.46
N LYS A 169 17.63 -25.75 -1.80
CA LYS A 169 18.30 -25.22 -0.60
C LYS A 169 18.18 -26.19 0.57
N LEU A 170 17.04 -26.84 0.76
CA LEU A 170 16.87 -27.86 1.79
C LEU A 170 17.77 -29.07 1.54
N ARG A 171 17.72 -29.65 0.34
CA ARG A 171 18.57 -30.79 -0.03
C ARG A 171 20.07 -30.48 0.12
N LYS A 172 20.50 -29.27 -0.32
CA LYS A 172 21.91 -28.86 -0.16
C LYS A 172 22.33 -28.82 1.31
N GLU A 173 21.44 -28.39 2.20
CA GLU A 173 21.75 -28.35 3.64
C GLU A 173 21.76 -29.75 4.24
N ILE A 174 20.85 -30.66 3.81
CA ILE A 174 20.84 -32.08 4.19
C ILE A 174 22.15 -32.77 3.74
N TYR A 175 22.54 -32.61 2.48
CA TYR A 175 23.80 -33.20 2.00
C TYR A 175 25.05 -32.79 2.82
N ARG A 176 25.01 -31.60 3.46
CA ARG A 176 26.14 -31.09 4.24
C ARG A 176 26.15 -31.55 5.69
N ASN A 177 24.97 -31.65 6.30
CA ASN A 177 24.86 -31.82 7.75
C ASN A 177 24.20 -33.13 8.18
N GLU A 178 23.41 -33.78 7.30
CA GLU A 178 22.62 -34.98 7.60
C GLU A 178 22.56 -35.91 6.34
N PRO A 179 23.71 -36.33 5.81
CA PRO A 179 23.78 -37.01 4.51
C PRO A 179 22.96 -38.30 4.42
N GLU A 180 22.70 -38.98 5.54
CA GLU A 180 21.87 -40.18 5.65
C GLU A 180 20.40 -39.93 5.26
N LEU A 181 19.89 -38.73 5.45
CA LEU A 181 18.52 -38.37 5.06
C LEU A 181 18.33 -38.32 3.53
N LYS A 182 19.40 -38.42 2.75
CA LYS A 182 19.34 -38.47 1.29
C LYS A 182 18.57 -39.68 0.78
N GLU A 183 18.64 -40.81 1.48
CA GLU A 183 18.05 -42.08 1.06
C GLU A 183 16.52 -42.01 0.94
N VAL A 184 15.88 -41.14 1.65
CA VAL A 184 14.41 -40.99 1.63
C VAL A 184 13.90 -39.96 0.59
N PHE A 185 14.79 -39.40 -0.23
CA PHE A 185 14.37 -38.39 -1.21
C PHE A 185 13.55 -39.00 -2.34
N PRO A 186 12.40 -38.40 -2.68
CA PRO A 186 11.67 -38.78 -3.89
C PRO A 186 12.48 -38.42 -5.15
N VAL A 187 12.12 -39.07 -6.25
CA VAL A 187 12.72 -38.79 -7.56
C VAL A 187 12.46 -37.36 -7.95
N LYS A 188 13.52 -36.63 -8.33
CA LYS A 188 13.40 -35.22 -8.70
C LYS A 188 12.74 -35.12 -10.08
N PRO A 189 11.74 -34.23 -10.28
CA PRO A 189 11.13 -34.00 -11.58
C PRO A 189 12.14 -33.35 -12.57
N GLU A 190 11.85 -33.47 -13.85
CA GLU A 190 12.65 -32.87 -14.92
C GLU A 190 12.58 -31.32 -14.90
N GLU A 191 13.50 -30.67 -15.62
CA GLU A 191 13.51 -29.18 -15.67
C GLU A 191 12.28 -28.60 -16.39
N THR A 192 11.64 -29.38 -17.25
CA THR A 192 10.43 -29.05 -18.00
C THR A 192 9.13 -29.32 -17.24
N ALA A 193 9.21 -29.88 -16.02
CA ALA A 193 8.05 -30.28 -15.24
C ALA A 193 7.08 -29.12 -14.97
N SER A 194 5.78 -29.43 -14.97
CA SER A 194 4.69 -28.51 -14.68
C SER A 194 4.72 -28.00 -13.24
N LEU A 195 3.88 -27.02 -12.92
CA LEU A 195 3.73 -26.53 -11.55
C LEU A 195 3.14 -27.61 -10.63
N GLU A 196 2.18 -28.37 -11.13
CA GLU A 196 1.50 -29.45 -10.41
C GLU A 196 2.50 -30.56 -10.01
N GLU A 197 3.37 -30.98 -10.93
CA GLU A 197 4.42 -31.99 -10.68
C GLU A 197 5.44 -31.48 -9.64
N GLU A 198 5.83 -30.20 -9.70
CA GLU A 198 6.71 -29.61 -8.69
C GLU A 198 6.06 -29.48 -7.32
N ILE A 199 4.77 -29.17 -7.25
CA ILE A 199 3.99 -29.16 -6.00
C ILE A 199 3.94 -30.57 -5.41
N GLU A 200 3.61 -31.58 -6.21
CA GLU A 200 3.56 -32.97 -5.78
C GLU A 200 4.90 -33.46 -5.28
N TYR A 201 5.97 -33.23 -6.05
CA TYR A 201 7.34 -33.55 -5.62
C TYR A 201 7.70 -32.89 -4.28
N THR A 202 7.41 -31.60 -4.13
CA THR A 202 7.74 -30.86 -2.92
C THR A 202 6.95 -31.36 -1.70
N LYS A 203 5.68 -31.73 -1.89
CA LYS A 203 4.85 -32.40 -0.86
C LYS A 203 5.41 -33.75 -0.47
N ASN A 204 5.79 -34.58 -1.45
CA ASN A 204 6.37 -35.89 -1.22
C ASN A 204 7.72 -35.79 -0.49
N LEU A 205 8.56 -34.80 -0.83
CA LEU A 205 9.81 -34.52 -0.13
C LEU A 205 9.55 -34.10 1.33
N ALA A 206 8.59 -33.21 1.56
CA ALA A 206 8.22 -32.79 2.92
C ALA A 206 7.72 -33.97 3.75
N LYS A 207 6.85 -34.81 3.18
CA LYS A 207 6.29 -36.02 3.83
C LYS A 207 7.38 -37.04 4.20
N ALA A 208 8.31 -37.31 3.27
CA ALA A 208 9.42 -38.25 3.49
C ALA A 208 10.35 -37.80 4.62
N LEU A 209 10.53 -36.50 4.78
CA LEU A 209 11.41 -35.91 5.79
C LEU A 209 10.71 -35.70 7.16
N LYS A 210 9.37 -35.65 7.21
CA LYS A 210 8.62 -35.27 8.40
C LYS A 210 8.95 -36.10 9.63
N GLU A 211 9.04 -37.42 9.49
CA GLU A 211 9.33 -38.35 10.58
C GLU A 211 10.83 -38.47 10.89
N LYS A 212 11.68 -38.04 9.97
CA LYS A 212 13.15 -38.14 10.10
C LYS A 212 13.77 -36.88 10.72
N ILE A 213 13.12 -35.73 10.57
CA ILE A 213 13.60 -34.47 11.16
C ILE A 213 13.08 -34.34 12.58
N THR A 214 13.98 -34.47 13.54
CA THR A 214 13.72 -34.41 14.99
C THR A 214 14.43 -33.21 15.62
N GLU A 215 14.25 -33.01 16.92
CA GLU A 215 14.98 -31.97 17.67
C GLU A 215 16.49 -32.14 17.63
N LYS A 216 16.98 -33.38 17.41
CA LYS A 216 18.43 -33.71 17.30
C LYS A 216 19.01 -33.36 15.94
N THR A 217 18.17 -33.19 14.90
CA THR A 217 18.59 -32.81 13.56
C THR A 217 19.21 -31.41 13.56
N ASN A 218 20.24 -31.19 12.73
CA ASN A 218 20.93 -29.91 12.62
C ASN A 218 19.97 -28.74 12.47
N GLU A 219 20.16 -27.66 13.22
CA GLU A 219 19.29 -26.49 13.27
C GLU A 219 19.08 -25.84 11.88
N LYS A 220 20.12 -25.82 11.06
CA LYS A 220 20.04 -25.26 9.70
C LYS A 220 19.10 -26.07 8.81
N VAL A 221 19.13 -27.39 8.92
CA VAL A 221 18.23 -28.32 8.22
C VAL A 221 16.80 -28.10 8.69
N ARG A 222 16.56 -28.11 10.02
CA ARG A 222 15.24 -27.85 10.60
C ARG A 222 14.64 -26.52 10.13
N ARG A 223 15.42 -25.47 10.12
CA ARG A 223 14.99 -24.15 9.65
C ARG A 223 14.61 -24.15 8.17
N LYS A 224 15.35 -24.87 7.32
CA LYS A 224 15.02 -25.00 5.88
C LYS A 224 13.79 -25.86 5.65
N TYR A 225 13.64 -26.92 6.41
CA TYR A 225 12.49 -27.79 6.36
C TYR A 225 11.20 -27.04 6.79
N LYS A 226 11.23 -26.32 7.92
CA LYS A 226 10.12 -25.48 8.38
C LYS A 226 9.69 -24.46 7.32
N LYS A 227 10.65 -23.83 6.65
CA LYS A 227 10.38 -22.91 5.56
C LYS A 227 9.67 -23.60 4.37
N LEU A 228 10.03 -24.83 4.04
CA LEU A 228 9.37 -25.60 2.99
C LEU A 228 7.94 -25.93 3.39
N GLU A 229 7.70 -26.37 4.65
CA GLU A 229 6.35 -26.64 5.16
C GLU A 229 5.47 -25.37 5.15
N GLU A 230 5.98 -24.24 5.62
CA GLU A 230 5.28 -22.94 5.59
C GLU A 230 4.84 -22.58 4.17
N MET A 231 5.66 -22.83 3.15
CA MET A 231 5.32 -22.55 1.76
C MET A 231 4.27 -23.51 1.19
N LEU A 232 4.22 -24.75 1.66
CA LEU A 232 3.23 -25.73 1.24
C LEU A 232 1.84 -25.54 1.91
N THR A 233 1.80 -24.84 3.07
CA THR A 233 0.55 -24.53 3.78
C THR A 233 -0.13 -23.26 3.25
N GLU A 234 0.52 -22.47 2.41
CA GLU A 234 -0.11 -21.28 1.84
C GLU A 234 -1.22 -21.64 0.85
N GLU A 235 -2.42 -21.12 1.08
CA GLU A 235 -3.63 -21.35 0.25
C GLU A 235 -3.46 -20.96 -1.23
N LYS A 236 -2.35 -20.28 -1.60
CA LYS A 236 -2.12 -19.72 -2.92
C LYS A 236 -0.69 -19.95 -3.41
N ILE A 237 -0.24 -21.20 -3.39
CA ILE A 237 1.09 -21.57 -3.93
C ILE A 237 1.30 -21.02 -5.36
N GLU A 238 0.25 -21.01 -6.18
CA GLU A 238 0.27 -20.48 -7.55
C GLU A 238 0.61 -18.99 -7.64
N LYS A 239 0.43 -18.22 -6.56
CA LYS A 239 0.70 -16.79 -6.50
C LYS A 239 2.07 -16.43 -5.91
N ILE A 240 2.82 -17.41 -5.44
CA ILE A 240 4.15 -17.16 -4.84
C ILE A 240 5.14 -16.77 -5.94
N GLN A 241 5.76 -15.61 -5.79
CA GLN A 241 6.68 -15.06 -6.78
C GLN A 241 8.10 -14.83 -6.23
N SER A 242 8.38 -15.26 -4.99
CA SER A 242 9.71 -15.20 -4.39
C SER A 242 9.88 -16.22 -3.28
N SER A 243 11.04 -16.88 -3.24
CA SER A 243 11.43 -17.79 -2.16
C SER A 243 11.88 -17.06 -0.88
N ILE A 244 12.12 -15.76 -0.94
CA ILE A 244 12.62 -14.94 0.15
C ILE A 244 11.53 -14.01 0.66
N ASP A 245 10.82 -13.35 -0.25
CA ASP A 245 9.79 -12.35 0.01
C ASP A 245 8.42 -12.89 -0.44
N LYS A 246 7.71 -13.53 0.48
CA LYS A 246 6.44 -14.17 0.20
C LYS A 246 5.25 -13.20 0.10
N ASP A 247 5.44 -11.96 0.55
CA ASP A 247 4.40 -10.93 0.55
C ASP A 247 4.45 -10.04 -0.70
N ALA A 248 5.61 -9.97 -1.38
CA ALA A 248 5.74 -9.22 -2.62
C ALA A 248 4.94 -9.85 -3.75
N ARG A 249 4.22 -9.03 -4.51
CA ARG A 249 3.41 -9.44 -5.67
C ARG A 249 3.65 -8.54 -6.86
N GLN A 250 3.38 -9.10 -8.03
CA GLN A 250 3.35 -8.30 -9.25
C GLN A 250 2.14 -7.39 -9.24
N GLY A 251 2.37 -6.11 -9.48
CA GLY A 251 1.36 -5.10 -9.72
C GLY A 251 1.58 -4.43 -11.07
N TYR A 252 0.56 -3.73 -11.55
CA TYR A 252 0.60 -3.03 -12.82
C TYR A 252 0.35 -1.53 -12.59
N LYS A 253 1.08 -0.69 -13.32
CA LYS A 253 0.84 0.75 -13.41
C LYS A 253 0.02 1.09 -14.64
N SER A 254 0.28 0.39 -15.75
CA SER A 254 -0.40 0.46 -17.03
C SER A 254 -0.33 -0.91 -17.69
N GLU A 255 -0.92 -1.07 -18.88
CA GLU A 255 -0.84 -2.32 -19.65
C GLU A 255 0.60 -2.80 -19.86
N ASP A 256 1.52 -1.86 -20.11
CA ASP A 256 2.93 -2.16 -20.44
C ASP A 256 3.92 -1.98 -19.27
N ASN A 257 3.47 -1.45 -18.14
CA ASN A 257 4.34 -1.18 -16.99
C ASN A 257 3.92 -1.94 -15.76
N ASP A 258 4.70 -2.97 -15.43
CA ASP A 258 4.55 -3.75 -14.21
C ASP A 258 5.66 -3.46 -13.20
N PHE A 259 5.46 -3.89 -11.96
CA PHE A 259 6.46 -3.89 -10.91
C PHE A 259 6.26 -5.12 -10.02
N PHE A 260 7.32 -5.56 -9.36
CA PHE A 260 7.26 -6.61 -8.35
C PHE A 260 7.55 -6.03 -6.97
N GLY A 261 6.57 -6.04 -6.08
CA GLY A 261 6.74 -5.44 -4.76
C GLY A 261 5.43 -5.14 -4.04
N TYR A 262 5.29 -3.90 -3.59
CA TYR A 262 4.27 -3.42 -2.67
C TYR A 262 3.64 -2.13 -3.16
N LYS A 263 2.45 -1.83 -2.63
CA LYS A 263 1.78 -0.54 -2.80
C LYS A 263 1.60 0.15 -1.46
N SER A 264 1.77 1.46 -1.46
CA SER A 264 1.38 2.35 -0.38
C SER A 264 0.20 3.20 -0.85
N HIS A 265 -0.98 2.98 -0.27
CA HIS A 265 -2.17 3.78 -0.49
C HIS A 265 -2.13 4.95 0.49
N VAL A 266 -2.18 6.17 -0.02
CA VAL A 266 -1.89 7.40 0.72
C VAL A 266 -3.09 8.33 0.65
N ALA A 267 -3.45 8.93 1.79
CA ALA A 267 -4.32 10.11 1.84
C ALA A 267 -3.52 11.31 2.33
N MET A 268 -3.66 12.45 1.69
CA MET A 268 -2.87 13.67 1.92
C MET A 268 -3.78 14.89 1.82
N THR A 269 -3.61 15.88 2.71
CA THR A 269 -4.33 17.16 2.62
C THR A 269 -3.81 18.04 1.47
N ARG A 270 -4.54 19.11 1.15
CA ARG A 270 -4.11 20.11 0.15
C ARG A 270 -2.79 20.80 0.54
N GLU A 271 -2.50 20.90 1.84
CA GLU A 271 -1.23 21.43 2.39
C GLU A 271 -0.06 20.43 2.20
N ARG A 272 -0.33 19.24 1.63
CA ARG A 272 0.63 18.16 1.38
C ARG A 272 1.13 17.49 2.66
N ILE A 273 0.26 17.33 3.64
CA ILE A 273 0.46 16.54 4.85
C ILE A 273 -0.27 15.20 4.68
N VAL A 274 0.43 14.09 4.76
CA VAL A 274 -0.12 12.74 4.70
C VAL A 274 -0.86 12.44 6.00
N THR A 275 -2.15 12.14 5.92
CA THR A 275 -3.04 11.91 7.06
C THR A 275 -3.32 10.45 7.32
N ALA A 276 -3.25 9.62 6.27
CA ALA A 276 -3.46 8.19 6.38
C ALA A 276 -2.60 7.42 5.38
N LEU A 277 -2.24 6.22 5.76
CA LEU A 277 -1.42 5.31 4.96
C LEU A 277 -1.91 3.88 5.15
N GLU A 278 -1.86 3.09 4.07
CA GLU A 278 -2.07 1.65 4.09
C GLU A 278 -1.13 0.96 3.13
N VAL A 279 -0.42 -0.06 3.60
CA VAL A 279 0.60 -0.74 2.80
C VAL A 279 0.16 -2.16 2.49
N THR A 280 0.17 -2.51 1.21
CA THR A 280 -0.33 -3.79 0.69
C THR A 280 0.68 -4.46 -0.24
N SER A 281 0.41 -5.70 -0.63
CA SER A 281 1.09 -6.32 -1.76
C SER A 281 0.78 -5.59 -3.08
N GLY A 282 1.66 -5.73 -4.07
CA GLY A 282 1.57 -4.99 -5.34
C GLY A 282 0.32 -5.23 -6.17
N GLU A 283 -0.36 -6.37 -6.00
CA GLU A 283 -1.58 -6.75 -6.73
C GLU A 283 -2.86 -6.06 -6.24
N ALA A 284 -2.82 -5.40 -5.07
CA ALA A 284 -4.02 -4.84 -4.45
C ALA A 284 -4.64 -3.71 -5.29
N PRO A 285 -5.97 -3.71 -5.52
CA PRO A 285 -6.64 -2.65 -6.27
C PRO A 285 -6.85 -1.39 -5.43
N ASP A 286 -6.52 -0.22 -5.99
CA ASP A 286 -6.43 1.05 -5.26
C ASP A 286 -7.76 1.53 -4.69
N GLY A 287 -8.84 1.44 -5.47
CA GLY A 287 -10.16 1.95 -5.07
C GLY A 287 -10.75 1.33 -3.80
N LYS A 288 -10.31 0.13 -3.41
CA LYS A 288 -10.83 -0.55 -2.20
C LYS A 288 -10.39 0.12 -0.88
N PHE A 289 -9.34 0.92 -0.92
CA PHE A 289 -8.74 1.51 0.28
C PHE A 289 -9.24 2.92 0.59
N MET A 290 -10.05 3.53 -0.28
CA MET A 290 -10.57 4.90 -0.07
C MET A 290 -11.27 5.06 1.28
N THR A 291 -12.22 4.19 1.58
CA THR A 291 -12.99 4.24 2.83
C THR A 291 -12.08 4.14 4.06
N SER A 292 -11.15 3.19 4.06
CA SER A 292 -10.17 3.01 5.14
C SER A 292 -9.31 4.26 5.32
N LEU A 293 -8.79 4.83 4.23
CA LEU A 293 -7.99 6.06 4.26
C LEU A 293 -8.77 7.26 4.79
N VAL A 294 -10.04 7.39 4.43
CA VAL A 294 -10.93 8.45 4.97
C VAL A 294 -11.11 8.29 6.46
N GLU A 295 -11.44 7.07 6.93
CA GLU A 295 -11.67 6.83 8.36
C GLU A 295 -10.39 7.02 9.18
N LYS A 296 -9.22 6.57 8.67
CA LYS A 296 -7.92 6.83 9.30
C LYS A 296 -7.61 8.33 9.36
N SER A 297 -7.93 9.09 8.30
CA SER A 297 -7.74 10.55 8.29
C SER A 297 -8.64 11.24 9.31
N LYS A 298 -9.90 10.82 9.46
CA LYS A 298 -10.83 11.37 10.48
C LYS A 298 -10.33 11.13 11.91
N ARG A 299 -9.66 10.00 12.18
CA ARG A 299 -9.08 9.70 13.51
C ARG A 299 -8.02 10.70 13.95
N THR A 300 -7.40 11.43 13.01
CA THR A 300 -6.47 12.51 13.33
C THR A 300 -7.13 13.79 13.84
N GLY A 301 -8.48 13.85 13.84
CA GLY A 301 -9.25 15.05 14.12
C GLY A 301 -9.59 15.88 12.87
N LEU A 302 -9.19 15.41 11.68
CA LEU A 302 -9.52 16.10 10.43
C LEU A 302 -10.99 15.86 10.03
N GLU A 303 -11.74 16.93 9.76
CA GLU A 303 -13.05 16.85 9.13
C GLU A 303 -12.85 16.64 7.61
N VAL A 304 -13.22 15.44 7.09
CA VAL A 304 -13.12 15.14 5.66
C VAL A 304 -14.46 15.40 4.97
N LYS A 305 -14.49 16.40 4.09
CA LYS A 305 -15.66 16.76 3.25
C LYS A 305 -15.46 16.42 1.78
N GLU A 306 -14.22 16.23 1.33
CA GLU A 306 -13.92 15.96 -0.05
C GLU A 306 -12.79 14.95 -0.17
N VAL A 307 -12.94 14.03 -1.13
CA VAL A 307 -11.91 13.08 -1.53
C VAL A 307 -11.59 13.28 -3.00
N ILE A 308 -10.36 13.60 -3.31
CA ILE A 308 -9.86 13.83 -4.67
C ILE A 308 -8.98 12.65 -5.06
N GLY A 309 -9.27 11.99 -6.18
CA GLY A 309 -8.51 10.82 -6.59
C GLY A 309 -8.55 10.56 -8.10
N ASP A 310 -7.87 9.51 -8.51
CA ASP A 310 -7.93 9.04 -9.88
C ASP A 310 -9.21 8.20 -10.15
N LYS A 311 -9.37 7.69 -11.37
CA LYS A 311 -10.55 6.93 -11.80
C LYS A 311 -10.80 5.65 -11.00
N ALA A 312 -9.80 5.12 -10.29
CA ALA A 312 -9.94 3.92 -9.48
C ALA A 312 -10.86 4.14 -8.27
N TYR A 313 -10.99 5.40 -7.82
CA TYR A 313 -11.75 5.74 -6.62
C TYR A 313 -13.23 6.05 -6.87
N SER A 314 -13.69 6.10 -8.12
CA SER A 314 -15.10 6.34 -8.49
C SER A 314 -15.96 5.07 -8.55
N GLY A 315 -15.53 3.99 -7.91
CA GLY A 315 -16.34 2.77 -7.81
C GLY A 315 -17.66 3.00 -7.05
N LYS A 316 -18.71 2.23 -7.38
CA LYS A 316 -20.05 2.37 -6.78
C LYS A 316 -20.02 2.42 -5.25
N ASP A 317 -19.30 1.48 -4.62
CA ASP A 317 -19.22 1.39 -3.15
C ASP A 317 -18.63 2.69 -2.54
N ASN A 318 -17.65 3.31 -3.22
CA ASN A 318 -17.03 4.56 -2.79
C ASN A 318 -17.99 5.76 -2.96
N LEU A 319 -18.72 5.82 -4.07
CA LEU A 319 -19.71 6.88 -4.31
C LEU A 319 -20.86 6.79 -3.31
N GLU A 320 -21.37 5.59 -3.03
CA GLU A 320 -22.41 5.36 -2.02
C GLU A 320 -21.91 5.70 -0.61
N TYR A 321 -20.65 5.36 -0.28
CA TYR A 321 -20.02 5.77 0.98
C TYR A 321 -19.92 7.30 1.08
N GLY A 322 -19.49 7.98 0.02
CA GLY A 322 -19.43 9.44 -0.03
C GLY A 322 -20.78 10.08 0.21
N LYS A 323 -21.83 9.61 -0.49
CA LYS A 323 -23.21 10.09 -0.31
C LYS A 323 -23.73 9.89 1.13
N LYS A 324 -23.49 8.71 1.70
CA LYS A 324 -23.91 8.38 3.08
C LYS A 324 -23.26 9.27 4.14
N ASN A 325 -22.01 9.71 3.91
CA ASN A 325 -21.21 10.46 4.88
C ASN A 325 -21.09 11.95 4.55
N ASP A 326 -21.84 12.46 3.58
CA ASP A 326 -21.78 13.84 3.09
C ASP A 326 -20.35 14.23 2.63
N ILE A 327 -19.69 13.32 1.90
CA ILE A 327 -18.34 13.52 1.37
C ILE A 327 -18.41 13.55 -0.16
N LYS A 328 -17.95 14.64 -0.77
CA LYS A 328 -17.86 14.77 -2.23
C LYS A 328 -16.67 13.97 -2.76
N ILE A 329 -16.95 13.08 -3.71
CA ILE A 329 -15.90 12.30 -4.40
C ILE A 329 -15.54 12.99 -5.71
N ILE A 330 -14.34 13.53 -5.79
CA ILE A 330 -13.81 14.23 -6.97
C ILE A 330 -12.87 13.26 -7.70
N SER A 331 -13.47 12.30 -8.37
CA SER A 331 -12.81 11.25 -9.14
C SER A 331 -13.66 10.95 -10.39
N ARG A 332 -13.04 10.97 -11.58
CA ARG A 332 -13.74 10.69 -12.83
C ARG A 332 -14.19 9.24 -12.90
N ILE A 333 -15.37 9.01 -13.43
CA ILE A 333 -15.88 7.65 -13.67
C ILE A 333 -14.96 6.94 -14.67
N HIS A 334 -14.68 5.66 -14.39
CA HIS A 334 -13.85 4.87 -15.27
C HIS A 334 -14.54 4.67 -16.64
N PRO A 335 -13.83 4.82 -17.78
CA PRO A 335 -14.41 4.73 -19.14
C PRO A 335 -15.18 3.43 -19.40
N ILE A 336 -14.80 2.31 -18.78
CA ILE A 336 -15.55 1.03 -18.89
C ILE A 336 -17.00 1.18 -18.40
N ILE A 337 -17.26 2.14 -17.50
CA ILE A 337 -18.60 2.42 -16.96
C ILE A 337 -19.31 3.39 -17.88
N THR A 338 -18.64 4.46 -18.33
CA THR A 338 -19.22 5.50 -19.21
C THR A 338 -19.47 5.02 -20.64
N ASN A 339 -18.62 4.13 -21.17
CA ASN A 339 -18.83 3.50 -22.50
C ASN A 339 -20.13 2.67 -22.58
N ALA A 340 -20.82 2.48 -21.46
CA ALA A 340 -22.16 1.91 -21.46
C ALA A 340 -23.26 2.93 -21.80
N ILE A 341 -22.95 4.25 -21.71
CA ILE A 341 -23.86 5.36 -22.00
C ILE A 341 -23.64 5.83 -23.45
N GLU A 342 -22.38 5.88 -23.89
CA GLU A 342 -22.04 6.30 -25.24
C GLU A 342 -22.35 5.17 -26.22
N ASN A 343 -23.14 5.51 -27.23
CA ASN A 343 -23.55 4.61 -28.30
C ASN A 343 -22.34 3.80 -28.79
N LYS A 344 -22.39 2.48 -28.61
CA LYS A 344 -21.52 1.61 -29.37
C LYS A 344 -21.83 1.88 -30.84
N ASN A 345 -20.81 2.22 -31.59
CA ASN A 345 -20.92 2.44 -33.05
C ASN A 345 -21.14 1.08 -33.77
N ASP A 346 -22.08 0.28 -33.25
CA ASP A 346 -22.41 -1.07 -33.70
C ASP A 346 -23.70 -1.11 -34.54
N GLY A 347 -24.26 0.09 -34.79
CA GLY A 347 -25.45 0.28 -35.62
C GLY A 347 -26.77 -0.07 -34.95
N PHE A 348 -26.78 -0.36 -33.62
CA PHE A 348 -28.04 -0.49 -32.89
C PHE A 348 -28.49 0.87 -32.37
N GLU A 349 -29.69 1.28 -32.74
CA GLU A 349 -30.29 2.57 -32.41
C GLU A 349 -31.33 2.43 -31.29
N PHE A 350 -31.31 3.30 -30.30
CA PHE A 350 -32.33 3.37 -29.26
C PHE A 350 -33.51 4.23 -29.77
N ILE A 351 -34.71 3.63 -29.85
CA ILE A 351 -35.95 4.34 -30.18
C ILE A 351 -36.57 4.83 -28.85
N LYS A 352 -36.42 6.12 -28.60
CA LYS A 352 -36.83 6.72 -27.31
C LYS A 352 -38.34 6.58 -27.07
N ASP A 353 -39.17 6.80 -28.08
CA ASP A 353 -40.63 6.78 -27.94
C ASP A 353 -41.18 5.36 -27.73
N ALA A 354 -40.48 4.33 -28.19
CA ALA A 354 -40.86 2.93 -28.02
C ALA A 354 -40.09 2.23 -26.89
N ASP A 355 -39.17 2.93 -26.23
CA ASP A 355 -38.28 2.39 -25.16
C ASP A 355 -37.62 1.06 -25.55
N THR A 356 -37.15 0.95 -26.78
CA THR A 356 -36.59 -0.28 -27.36
C THR A 356 -35.43 0.02 -28.32
N PHE A 357 -34.74 -1.03 -28.78
CA PHE A 357 -33.65 -0.90 -29.75
C PHE A 357 -34.07 -1.41 -31.16
N ARG A 358 -33.60 -0.71 -32.19
CA ARG A 358 -33.60 -1.12 -33.58
C ARG A 358 -32.23 -1.67 -33.93
N CYS A 359 -32.16 -2.83 -34.59
CA CYS A 359 -30.91 -3.38 -35.11
C CYS A 359 -30.49 -2.73 -36.44
N PRO A 360 -29.23 -2.90 -36.88
CA PRO A 360 -28.74 -2.32 -38.15
C PRO A 360 -29.50 -2.78 -39.40
N MET A 361 -30.35 -3.81 -39.30
CA MET A 361 -31.21 -4.31 -40.36
C MET A 361 -32.67 -3.84 -40.23
N GLY A 362 -32.94 -2.89 -39.31
CA GLY A 362 -34.26 -2.29 -39.15
C GLY A 362 -35.21 -3.04 -38.20
N THR A 363 -34.87 -4.23 -37.74
CA THR A 363 -35.72 -5.00 -36.82
C THR A 363 -35.73 -4.40 -35.43
N ILE A 364 -36.92 -4.34 -34.80
CA ILE A 364 -37.13 -3.83 -33.44
C ILE A 364 -37.08 -5.02 -32.44
N ALA A 365 -36.48 -4.80 -31.27
CA ALA A 365 -36.47 -5.82 -30.23
C ALA A 365 -37.87 -6.08 -29.67
N VAL A 366 -38.23 -7.36 -29.55
CA VAL A 366 -39.57 -7.82 -29.13
C VAL A 366 -39.73 -8.03 -27.65
N ARG A 367 -38.62 -8.11 -26.91
CA ARG A 367 -38.63 -8.35 -25.45
C ARG A 367 -37.55 -7.53 -24.77
N LYS A 368 -37.91 -6.92 -23.63
CA LYS A 368 -37.03 -6.21 -22.70
C LYS A 368 -37.00 -6.91 -21.36
N LYS A 369 -35.82 -7.13 -20.78
CA LYS A 369 -35.64 -7.74 -19.47
C LYS A 369 -34.55 -7.06 -18.68
N LEU A 370 -34.86 -6.64 -17.44
CA LEU A 370 -33.86 -6.19 -16.48
C LEU A 370 -33.12 -7.41 -15.89
N ILE A 371 -31.78 -7.35 -15.93
CA ILE A 371 -30.89 -8.30 -15.28
C ILE A 371 -30.21 -7.58 -14.16
N SER A 372 -30.59 -7.88 -12.91
CA SER A 372 -30.01 -7.27 -11.71
C SER A 372 -28.53 -7.63 -11.58
N GLY A 373 -27.73 -6.65 -11.25
CA GLY A 373 -26.34 -6.81 -10.91
C GLY A 373 -26.18 -7.60 -9.61
N LYS A 374 -25.02 -8.25 -9.47
CA LYS A 374 -24.68 -9.01 -8.25
C LYS A 374 -23.36 -8.50 -7.70
N LYS A 375 -23.23 -8.54 -6.37
CA LYS A 375 -21.94 -8.32 -5.69
C LYS A 375 -21.12 -9.61 -5.79
N TYR A 376 -19.90 -9.50 -6.28
CA TYR A 376 -18.91 -10.57 -6.37
C TYR A 376 -17.74 -10.28 -5.42
N LYS A 377 -16.84 -11.25 -5.20
CA LYS A 377 -15.63 -11.06 -4.38
C LYS A 377 -14.71 -9.95 -4.91
N ASP A 378 -14.72 -9.73 -6.21
CA ASP A 378 -13.89 -8.77 -6.95
C ASP A 378 -14.58 -7.42 -7.22
N GLY A 379 -15.85 -7.24 -6.79
CA GLY A 379 -16.59 -5.99 -6.96
C GLY A 379 -18.06 -6.19 -7.31
N TYR A 380 -18.74 -5.07 -7.60
CA TYR A 380 -20.16 -5.05 -7.97
C TYR A 380 -20.31 -5.02 -9.50
N ARG A 381 -21.24 -5.82 -10.03
CA ARG A 381 -21.65 -5.75 -11.44
C ARG A 381 -22.96 -4.98 -11.54
N ASN A 382 -22.95 -3.92 -12.34
CA ASN A 382 -24.12 -3.08 -12.58
C ASN A 382 -25.29 -3.86 -13.19
N ASP A 383 -26.50 -3.36 -12.95
CA ASP A 383 -27.70 -3.83 -13.62
C ASP A 383 -27.53 -3.71 -15.15
N LYS A 384 -28.19 -4.58 -15.86
CA LYS A 384 -28.18 -4.59 -17.33
C LYS A 384 -29.59 -4.67 -17.86
N MET A 385 -29.87 -3.93 -18.91
CA MET A 385 -31.08 -4.11 -19.70
C MET A 385 -30.77 -4.97 -20.92
N MET A 386 -31.46 -6.07 -21.05
CA MET A 386 -31.32 -7.00 -22.17
C MET A 386 -32.53 -6.87 -23.10
N TYR A 387 -32.26 -6.56 -24.34
CA TYR A 387 -33.23 -6.49 -25.43
C TYR A 387 -33.08 -7.73 -26.32
N THR A 388 -34.15 -8.47 -26.52
CA THR A 388 -34.16 -9.70 -27.30
C THR A 388 -34.92 -9.46 -28.58
N PHE A 389 -34.35 -9.79 -29.72
CA PHE A 389 -34.94 -9.65 -31.03
C PHE A 389 -35.70 -10.93 -31.39
N ASP A 390 -36.55 -10.82 -32.43
CA ASP A 390 -37.29 -11.98 -32.95
C ASP A 390 -36.33 -13.05 -33.50
N LYS A 391 -36.62 -14.31 -33.16
CA LYS A 391 -35.73 -15.43 -33.48
C LYS A 391 -35.75 -15.74 -34.98
N GLU A 392 -36.93 -15.80 -35.59
CA GLU A 392 -37.10 -16.17 -37.00
C GLU A 392 -36.47 -15.10 -37.90
N THR A 393 -36.71 -13.82 -37.59
CA THR A 393 -36.10 -12.69 -38.30
C THR A 393 -34.57 -12.71 -38.16
N CYS A 394 -34.03 -13.04 -37.02
CA CYS A 394 -32.57 -13.13 -36.80
C CYS A 394 -31.94 -14.31 -37.56
N LEU A 395 -32.63 -15.46 -37.66
CA LEU A 395 -32.16 -16.64 -38.36
C LEU A 395 -32.12 -16.47 -39.87
N ASN A 396 -33.04 -15.66 -40.43
CA ASN A 396 -33.14 -15.34 -41.84
C ASN A 396 -32.37 -14.05 -42.23
N CYS A 397 -31.62 -13.46 -41.31
CA CYS A 397 -30.95 -12.18 -41.53
C CYS A 397 -29.66 -12.34 -42.36
N PRO A 398 -29.41 -11.50 -43.38
CA PRO A 398 -28.18 -11.53 -44.18
C PRO A 398 -26.91 -11.29 -43.35
N LYS A 399 -27.02 -10.59 -42.23
CA LYS A 399 -25.90 -10.34 -41.28
C LYS A 399 -25.84 -11.34 -40.12
N LYS A 400 -26.49 -12.51 -40.20
CA LYS A 400 -26.56 -13.52 -39.15
C LYS A 400 -25.18 -13.89 -38.61
N GLU A 401 -24.24 -14.27 -39.46
CA GLU A 401 -22.91 -14.72 -39.09
C GLU A 401 -22.11 -13.64 -38.33
N THR A 402 -22.11 -12.42 -38.79
CA THR A 402 -21.42 -11.30 -38.15
C THR A 402 -22.10 -10.85 -36.87
N CYS A 403 -23.44 -10.93 -36.79
CA CYS A 403 -24.22 -10.44 -35.67
C CYS A 403 -24.33 -11.46 -34.54
N LEU A 404 -24.51 -12.76 -34.81
CA LEU A 404 -24.69 -13.81 -33.83
C LEU A 404 -23.37 -14.53 -33.46
N GLY A 405 -22.36 -14.53 -34.35
CA GLY A 405 -21.10 -15.27 -34.21
C GLY A 405 -21.26 -16.77 -34.49
N LYS A 406 -20.17 -17.45 -34.88
CA LYS A 406 -20.10 -18.82 -35.38
C LYS A 406 -20.72 -19.90 -34.49
N ASN A 407 -20.88 -19.69 -33.18
CA ASN A 407 -21.35 -20.73 -32.23
C ASN A 407 -22.79 -20.51 -31.71
N LYS A 408 -23.61 -19.66 -32.37
CA LYS A 408 -24.97 -19.32 -31.89
C LYS A 408 -26.04 -19.44 -32.97
N GLU A 409 -25.91 -20.43 -33.80
CA GLU A 409 -26.75 -20.61 -35.03
C GLU A 409 -28.25 -20.73 -34.75
N ASN A 410 -28.68 -21.09 -33.56
CA ASN A 410 -30.10 -21.30 -33.26
C ASN A 410 -30.67 -20.37 -32.15
N ARG A 411 -30.13 -19.15 -32.04
CA ARG A 411 -30.58 -18.20 -31.01
C ARG A 411 -30.90 -16.82 -31.59
N ALA A 412 -31.88 -16.15 -30.99
CA ALA A 412 -32.15 -14.74 -31.27
C ALA A 412 -31.01 -13.84 -30.80
N LYS A 413 -30.80 -12.71 -31.47
CA LYS A 413 -29.87 -11.66 -30.97
C LYS A 413 -30.38 -11.11 -29.65
N ARG A 414 -29.46 -11.05 -28.69
CA ARG A 414 -29.65 -10.37 -27.41
C ARG A 414 -28.70 -9.20 -27.35
N TYR A 415 -29.24 -8.01 -27.31
CA TYR A 415 -28.49 -6.76 -27.15
C TYR A 415 -28.58 -6.32 -25.71
N THR A 416 -27.45 -6.13 -25.06
CA THR A 416 -27.42 -5.84 -23.64
C THR A 416 -26.67 -4.54 -23.40
N ILE A 417 -27.33 -3.59 -22.73
CA ILE A 417 -26.73 -2.36 -22.23
C ILE A 417 -26.55 -2.45 -20.72
N LYS A 418 -25.43 -1.97 -20.24
CA LYS A 418 -25.20 -1.81 -18.79
C LYS A 418 -25.95 -0.56 -18.34
N LEU A 419 -26.71 -0.66 -17.25
CA LEU A 419 -27.34 0.50 -16.64
C LEU A 419 -26.39 1.13 -15.64
N LEU A 420 -26.27 2.45 -15.66
CA LEU A 420 -25.61 3.16 -14.59
C LEU A 420 -26.40 3.04 -13.30
N SER A 421 -25.70 2.83 -12.19
CA SER A 421 -26.30 3.02 -10.89
C SER A 421 -26.67 4.50 -10.70
N ILE A 422 -27.62 4.77 -9.81
CA ILE A 422 -28.00 6.15 -9.47
C ILE A 422 -26.77 6.96 -9.04
N ALA A 423 -25.90 6.36 -8.21
CA ALA A 423 -24.66 7.00 -7.77
C ALA A 423 -23.73 7.36 -8.93
N HIS A 424 -23.58 6.50 -9.95
CA HIS A 424 -22.77 6.82 -11.13
C HIS A 424 -23.41 7.91 -12.01
N LYS A 425 -24.73 7.96 -12.08
CA LYS A 425 -25.43 9.01 -12.83
C LYS A 425 -25.23 10.37 -12.17
N GLU A 426 -25.45 10.45 -10.85
CA GLU A 426 -25.19 11.65 -10.06
C GLU A 426 -23.72 12.10 -10.18
N GLN A 427 -22.78 11.14 -10.14
CA GLN A 427 -21.36 11.43 -10.34
C GLN A 427 -21.05 11.96 -11.73
N TYR A 428 -21.66 11.38 -12.78
CA TYR A 428 -21.53 11.86 -14.16
C TYR A 428 -22.00 13.31 -14.32
N ASP A 429 -23.15 13.65 -13.72
CA ASP A 429 -23.66 15.01 -13.74
C ASP A 429 -22.74 15.97 -12.94
N PHE A 430 -22.18 15.51 -11.82
CA PHE A 430 -21.22 16.27 -11.02
C PHE A 430 -19.91 16.52 -11.78
N GLU A 431 -19.42 15.57 -12.57
CA GLU A 431 -18.21 15.73 -13.40
C GLU A 431 -18.31 16.85 -14.44
N GLN A 432 -19.53 17.24 -14.86
CA GLN A 432 -19.77 18.32 -15.81
C GLN A 432 -19.61 19.70 -15.17
N THR A 433 -19.56 19.79 -13.83
CA THR A 433 -19.45 21.07 -13.12
C THR A 433 -18.04 21.68 -13.26
N GLU A 434 -17.98 23.01 -13.34
CA GLU A 434 -16.71 23.75 -13.33
C GLU A 434 -15.92 23.47 -12.06
N TYR A 435 -16.60 23.41 -10.93
CA TYR A 435 -15.99 23.11 -9.62
C TYR A 435 -15.22 21.79 -9.64
N PHE A 436 -15.83 20.72 -10.13
CA PHE A 436 -15.19 19.40 -10.24
C PHE A 436 -13.91 19.47 -11.09
N ASN A 437 -14.03 20.03 -12.30
CA ASN A 437 -12.92 20.07 -13.25
C ASN A 437 -11.77 20.97 -12.76
N LYS A 438 -12.08 22.11 -12.14
CA LYS A 438 -11.11 23.00 -11.55
C LYS A 438 -10.37 22.31 -10.38
N THR A 439 -11.11 21.74 -9.44
CA THR A 439 -10.53 21.09 -8.26
C THR A 439 -9.65 19.91 -8.65
N LEU A 440 -10.10 19.05 -9.56
CA LEU A 440 -9.31 17.92 -10.02
C LEU A 440 -7.98 18.35 -10.68
N ARG A 441 -8.01 19.41 -11.51
CA ARG A 441 -6.84 19.94 -12.19
C ARG A 441 -5.84 20.57 -11.22
N GLU A 442 -6.32 21.35 -10.24
CA GLU A 442 -5.47 22.14 -9.34
C GLU A 442 -4.93 21.36 -8.16
N GLU A 443 -5.58 20.26 -7.78
CA GLU A 443 -5.26 19.55 -6.55
C GLU A 443 -4.60 18.17 -6.79
N ARG A 444 -5.07 17.38 -7.76
CA ARG A 444 -4.63 16.00 -7.92
C ARG A 444 -3.12 15.84 -8.10
N TYR A 445 -2.47 16.71 -8.89
CA TYR A 445 -1.03 16.60 -9.15
C TYR A 445 -0.16 16.76 -7.90
N LYS A 446 -0.69 17.35 -6.82
CA LYS A 446 0.07 17.57 -5.57
C LYS A 446 0.52 16.26 -4.92
N ILE A 447 -0.25 15.18 -5.06
CA ILE A 447 0.11 13.88 -4.49
C ILE A 447 1.21 13.20 -5.33
N GLU A 448 1.24 13.45 -6.65
CA GLU A 448 2.31 12.95 -7.52
C GLU A 448 3.67 13.53 -7.09
N ALA A 449 3.72 14.83 -6.78
CA ALA A 449 4.90 15.48 -6.25
C ALA A 449 5.32 14.94 -4.87
N LYS A 450 4.35 14.58 -4.00
CA LYS A 450 4.63 13.93 -2.72
C LYS A 450 5.19 12.52 -2.93
N ASN A 451 4.62 11.75 -3.84
CA ASN A 451 5.10 10.41 -4.20
C ASN A 451 6.52 10.46 -4.79
N ALA A 452 6.83 11.47 -5.60
CA ALA A 452 8.19 11.69 -6.11
C ALA A 452 9.18 12.01 -4.97
N GLU A 453 8.82 12.89 -4.03
CA GLU A 453 9.63 13.21 -2.85
C GLU A 453 9.96 11.95 -2.04
N THR A 454 8.96 11.13 -1.71
CA THR A 454 9.15 9.90 -0.91
C THR A 454 10.07 8.91 -1.60
N LYS A 455 9.98 8.78 -2.92
CA LYS A 455 10.78 7.84 -3.73
C LYS A 455 12.20 8.31 -3.96
N LEU A 456 12.37 9.55 -4.42
CA LEU A 456 13.64 10.07 -4.88
C LEU A 456 14.51 10.59 -3.73
N ALA A 457 13.92 11.33 -2.79
CA ALA A 457 14.67 11.91 -1.69
C ALA A 457 14.79 10.97 -0.46
N HIS A 458 13.88 10.00 -0.30
CA HIS A 458 13.81 9.17 0.91
C HIS A 458 13.83 7.66 0.63
N GLY A 459 14.13 7.25 -0.61
CA GLY A 459 14.44 5.88 -0.99
C GLY A 459 13.25 4.91 -0.96
N LEU A 460 11.99 5.39 -0.99
CA LEU A 460 10.81 4.52 -1.02
C LEU A 460 10.58 3.84 -2.39
N CYS A 461 11.43 4.10 -3.39
CA CYS A 461 11.39 3.39 -4.68
C CYS A 461 11.69 1.90 -4.54
N LYS A 462 12.49 1.50 -3.54
CA LYS A 462 12.89 0.11 -3.29
C LYS A 462 12.79 -0.26 -1.81
N ALA A 463 12.29 -1.47 -1.54
CA ALA A 463 12.22 -2.01 -0.18
C ALA A 463 13.62 -2.21 0.41
N ARG A 464 13.86 -1.66 1.62
CA ARG A 464 15.11 -1.86 2.36
C ARG A 464 15.15 -3.22 3.05
N THR A 465 13.97 -3.76 3.38
CA THR A 465 13.76 -5.02 4.10
C THR A 465 12.90 -5.97 3.28
N VAL A 466 12.75 -7.19 3.77
CA VAL A 466 11.91 -8.24 3.18
C VAL A 466 10.61 -8.35 3.98
N GLY A 467 9.50 -8.58 3.29
CA GLY A 467 8.18 -8.79 3.91
C GLY A 467 7.39 -7.51 4.13
N LEU A 468 6.08 -7.66 4.18
CA LEU A 468 5.12 -6.56 4.27
C LEU A 468 5.32 -5.70 5.53
N SER A 469 5.59 -6.34 6.68
CA SER A 469 5.82 -5.63 7.95
C SER A 469 7.01 -4.66 7.86
N GLY A 470 8.13 -5.09 7.29
CA GLY A 470 9.30 -4.22 7.15
C GLY A 470 9.09 -3.07 6.18
N VAL A 471 8.34 -3.31 5.07
CA VAL A 471 7.98 -2.26 4.12
C VAL A 471 6.98 -1.27 4.73
N ARG A 472 6.07 -1.73 5.60
CA ARG A 472 5.19 -0.83 6.40
C ARG A 472 6.02 0.13 7.24
N VAL A 473 6.95 -0.37 8.04
CA VAL A 473 7.84 0.48 8.85
C VAL A 473 8.54 1.51 7.97
N GLN A 474 9.14 1.09 6.86
CA GLN A 474 9.81 2.00 5.92
C GLN A 474 8.85 3.05 5.36
N SER A 475 7.65 2.66 4.93
CA SER A 475 6.67 3.55 4.33
C SER A 475 6.13 4.56 5.34
N TYR A 476 5.70 4.12 6.52
CA TYR A 476 5.19 5.02 7.57
C TYR A 476 6.25 6.04 8.01
N LEU A 477 7.46 5.59 8.34
CA LEU A 477 8.54 6.48 8.74
C LEU A 477 8.90 7.49 7.61
N THR A 478 8.91 7.04 6.35
CA THR A 478 9.16 7.94 5.21
C THR A 478 8.09 9.03 5.09
N HIS A 479 6.81 8.68 5.24
CA HIS A 479 5.73 9.66 5.16
C HIS A 479 5.72 10.61 6.36
N ILE A 480 6.05 10.11 7.56
CA ILE A 480 6.22 10.96 8.76
C ILE A 480 7.36 11.96 8.54
N VAL A 481 8.51 11.51 8.04
CA VAL A 481 9.65 12.40 7.72
C VAL A 481 9.24 13.49 6.73
N THR A 482 8.53 13.14 5.66
CA THR A 482 8.07 14.13 4.68
C THR A 482 7.01 15.08 5.25
N ASN A 483 6.17 14.61 6.20
CA ASN A 483 5.23 15.44 6.93
C ASN A 483 5.97 16.46 7.80
N LEU A 484 6.91 16.02 8.62
CA LEU A 484 7.68 16.89 9.51
C LEU A 484 8.47 17.95 8.73
N LYS A 485 9.10 17.56 7.61
CA LYS A 485 9.74 18.53 6.70
C LYS A 485 8.74 19.56 6.16
N ARG A 486 7.54 19.12 5.80
CA ARG A 486 6.51 20.01 5.25
C ARG A 486 5.92 20.92 6.32
N ILE A 487 5.69 20.44 7.53
CA ILE A 487 5.20 21.23 8.66
C ILE A 487 6.16 22.38 8.96
N ILE A 488 7.44 22.09 9.14
CA ILE A 488 8.46 23.14 9.42
C ILE A 488 8.50 24.17 8.28
N LYS A 489 8.48 23.70 7.02
CA LYS A 489 8.47 24.63 5.86
C LYS A 489 7.23 25.53 5.86
N LEU A 490 6.06 25.02 6.20
CA LEU A 490 4.83 25.81 6.23
C LEU A 490 4.82 26.80 7.41
N MET A 491 5.40 26.42 8.56
CA MET A 491 5.59 27.33 9.70
C MET A 491 6.51 28.48 9.34
N ASP A 492 7.62 28.21 8.66
CA ASP A 492 8.53 29.28 8.19
C ASP A 492 7.84 30.24 7.23
N SER A 493 7.03 29.70 6.30
CA SER A 493 6.27 30.51 5.34
C SER A 493 5.21 31.38 6.03
N LYS A 494 4.58 30.89 7.11
CA LYS A 494 3.60 31.65 7.91
C LYS A 494 4.24 32.78 8.64
N LYS A 495 5.39 32.56 9.31
CA LYS A 495 6.17 33.59 10.01
C LYS A 495 6.73 34.67 9.09
N ALA A 496 6.92 34.39 7.80
CA ALA A 496 7.41 35.37 6.82
C ALA A 496 6.30 36.28 6.28
N ILE A 497 5.03 35.98 6.53
CA ILE A 497 3.85 36.75 6.09
C ILE A 497 3.30 37.59 7.25
N GLU A 498 3.47 37.13 8.49
CA GLU A 498 3.21 37.91 9.72
C GLU A 498 4.36 38.90 10.00
#